data_d561cc351a957f5d7c0f3d704b296592
#
_entry.id   d561cc351a957f5d7c0f3d704b296592
#
_cell.length_a   1.000
_cell.length_b   1.000
_cell.length_c   1.000
_cell.angle_alpha   90.00
_cell.angle_beta   90.00
_cell.angle_gamma   90.00
#
_symmetry.space_group_name_H-M   'P 1'
#
loop_
_entity.id
_entity.type
_entity.pdbx_description
1 polymer ?
#
loop_
_entity_poly.entity_id
_entity_poly.type
_entity_poly.pdbx_seq_one_letter_code
_entity_poly.pdbx_strand_id
1 'polypeptide(L)'
;MTVVDAHGGTIARSELEQWLKPRWDGLTDATRDRNDRGLVNQALQAASGLGLIETSRDTVELAVPSLPVDISGFADLVHSLLLAQADQSSDADILDAFACAVVETELRANRQWLSDRTAAQIADLFTRSLKPRAIETADQRYNTSRHATWMRWVEFVGLNQSIAPRTTLLSVTDRLHRALRASDLPRDEAIVPDAMLAWVASTLPYLDKGTLFLAAAKRMGHVPGTSISRLLSAALRDLHEDGVIRLVAPRGDAQVVAKLASDTFADIHAFNAVILNGSALDA
;
A
#
# COMPACT_ATOMS: atom_id res chain seq x y z
N MET A 1 -1.05 -3.57 -20.15
CA MET A 1 0.02 -4.54 -19.77
C MET A 1 -0.22 -5.90 -20.43
N THR A 2 -1.38 -6.53 -20.23
CA THR A 2 -1.75 -7.81 -20.90
C THR A 2 -1.57 -7.81 -22.42
N VAL A 3 -1.75 -6.66 -23.10
CA VAL A 3 -1.48 -6.54 -24.55
C VAL A 3 0.01 -6.74 -24.87
N VAL A 4 0.92 -6.14 -24.08
CA VAL A 4 2.37 -6.30 -24.28
C VAL A 4 2.79 -7.75 -24.01
N ASP A 5 2.25 -8.36 -22.97
CA ASP A 5 2.49 -9.77 -22.63
C ASP A 5 2.01 -10.71 -23.75
N ALA A 6 0.80 -10.49 -24.28
CA ALA A 6 0.25 -11.26 -25.39
C ALA A 6 1.07 -11.16 -26.69
N HIS A 7 1.91 -10.12 -26.84
CA HIS A 7 2.85 -9.93 -27.96
C HIS A 7 4.27 -10.46 -27.64
N GLY A 8 4.39 -11.35 -26.64
CA GLY A 8 5.68 -11.93 -26.27
C GLY A 8 6.61 -10.97 -25.52
N GLY A 9 6.03 -9.99 -24.83
CA GLY A 9 6.76 -9.04 -23.97
C GLY A 9 7.24 -7.79 -24.68
N THR A 10 7.12 -7.68 -26.01
CA THR A 10 7.54 -6.51 -26.80
C THR A 10 6.48 -6.16 -27.84
N ILE A 11 6.14 -4.87 -27.95
CA ILE A 11 5.17 -4.37 -28.92
C ILE A 11 5.63 -3.02 -29.48
N ALA A 12 5.30 -2.72 -30.75
CA ALA A 12 5.50 -1.39 -31.32
C ALA A 12 4.64 -0.36 -30.54
N ARG A 13 5.25 0.77 -30.19
CA ARG A 13 4.57 1.82 -29.42
C ARG A 13 3.29 2.30 -30.12
N SER A 14 3.34 2.50 -31.42
CA SER A 14 2.18 2.92 -32.22
C SER A 14 1.04 1.91 -32.20
N GLU A 15 1.36 0.63 -32.13
CA GLU A 15 0.37 -0.45 -32.05
C GLU A 15 -0.25 -0.49 -30.64
N LEU A 16 0.57 -0.41 -29.58
CA LEU A 16 0.07 -0.33 -28.20
C LEU A 16 -0.84 0.90 -28.00
N GLU A 17 -0.48 2.04 -28.57
CA GLU A 17 -1.32 3.24 -28.53
C GLU A 17 -2.69 3.02 -29.18
N GLN A 18 -2.80 2.20 -30.24
CA GLN A 18 -4.09 1.83 -30.83
C GLN A 18 -4.94 0.95 -29.90
N TRP A 19 -4.32 0.00 -29.21
CA TRP A 19 -4.99 -0.86 -28.23
C TRP A 19 -5.49 -0.08 -27.00
N LEU A 20 -4.76 0.93 -26.58
CA LEU A 20 -5.09 1.74 -25.40
C LEU A 20 -6.07 2.87 -25.69
N LYS A 21 -6.41 3.14 -26.97
CA LYS A 21 -7.40 4.17 -27.32
C LYS A 21 -8.78 3.77 -26.87
N PRO A 22 -9.40 4.51 -25.93
CA PRO A 22 -10.77 4.22 -25.49
C PRO A 22 -11.74 4.44 -26.65
N ARG A 23 -12.71 3.54 -26.80
CA ARG A 23 -13.83 3.73 -27.72
C ARG A 23 -14.87 4.61 -27.07
N TRP A 24 -14.87 5.89 -27.38
CA TRP A 24 -15.86 6.84 -26.87
C TRP A 24 -16.88 7.14 -27.95
N ASP A 25 -18.10 6.65 -27.81
CA ASP A 25 -19.19 7.00 -28.69
C ASP A 25 -19.68 8.43 -28.37
N GLY A 26 -19.70 9.33 -29.36
CA GLY A 26 -20.28 10.67 -29.24
C GLY A 26 -19.31 11.86 -29.09
N LEU A 27 -18.00 11.66 -29.10
CA LEU A 27 -17.03 12.78 -29.13
C LEU A 27 -16.61 13.12 -30.58
N THR A 28 -16.32 14.40 -30.84
CA THR A 28 -15.72 14.83 -32.13
C THR A 28 -14.28 14.29 -32.21
N ASP A 29 -13.85 13.93 -33.43
CA ASP A 29 -12.55 13.30 -33.66
C ASP A 29 -11.37 14.12 -33.11
N ALA A 30 -11.39 15.45 -33.22
CA ALA A 30 -10.31 16.31 -32.72
C ALA A 30 -10.21 16.35 -31.18
N THR A 31 -11.33 16.28 -30.47
CA THR A 31 -11.36 16.25 -28.99
C THR A 31 -10.99 14.87 -28.50
N ARG A 32 -11.39 13.83 -29.20
CA ARG A 32 -11.04 12.44 -28.98
C ARG A 32 -9.55 12.20 -29.05
N ASP A 33 -8.91 12.57 -30.16
CA ASP A 33 -7.47 12.37 -30.39
C ASP A 33 -6.58 13.05 -29.33
N ARG A 34 -6.98 14.24 -28.86
CA ARG A 34 -6.21 14.95 -27.82
C ARG A 34 -6.30 14.28 -26.46
N ASN A 35 -7.50 13.87 -26.05
CA ASN A 35 -7.74 13.20 -24.78
C ASN A 35 -7.13 11.80 -24.76
N ASP A 36 -7.28 11.05 -25.83
CA ASP A 36 -6.76 9.69 -25.96
C ASP A 36 -5.23 9.65 -25.86
N ARG A 37 -4.52 10.56 -26.55
CA ARG A 37 -3.06 10.66 -26.44
C ARG A 37 -2.60 11.03 -25.04
N GLY A 38 -3.35 11.90 -24.33
CA GLY A 38 -3.06 12.28 -22.95
C GLY A 38 -3.14 11.07 -22.02
N LEU A 39 -4.21 10.29 -22.09
CA LEU A 39 -4.42 9.11 -21.25
C LEU A 39 -3.41 8.00 -21.52
N VAL A 40 -3.12 7.72 -22.79
CA VAL A 40 -2.11 6.72 -23.18
C VAL A 40 -0.73 7.09 -22.65
N ASN A 41 -0.31 8.34 -22.83
CA ASN A 41 0.98 8.80 -22.32
C ASN A 41 1.05 8.72 -20.79
N GLN A 42 -0.02 9.08 -20.08
CA GLN A 42 -0.08 8.96 -18.62
C GLN A 42 0.03 7.49 -18.17
N ALA A 43 -0.66 6.57 -18.84
CA ALA A 43 -0.58 5.14 -18.53
C ALA A 43 0.83 4.59 -18.77
N LEU A 44 1.47 4.95 -19.89
CA LEU A 44 2.84 4.54 -20.20
C LEU A 44 3.84 5.13 -19.21
N GLN A 45 3.70 6.40 -18.84
CA GLN A 45 4.55 7.03 -17.84
C GLN A 45 4.40 6.37 -16.46
N ALA A 46 3.17 6.08 -16.03
CA ALA A 46 2.93 5.38 -14.77
C ALA A 46 3.53 3.97 -14.78
N ALA A 47 3.32 3.22 -15.87
CA ALA A 47 3.86 1.86 -15.99
C ALA A 47 5.41 1.86 -16.04
N SER A 48 6.01 2.81 -16.75
CA SER A 48 7.47 2.96 -16.80
C SER A 48 8.03 3.46 -15.45
N GLY A 49 7.38 4.42 -14.79
CA GLY A 49 7.77 4.89 -13.45
C GLY A 49 7.77 3.79 -12.41
N LEU A 50 6.79 2.87 -12.48
CA LEU A 50 6.73 1.67 -11.63
C LEU A 50 7.76 0.59 -12.00
N GLY A 51 8.44 0.69 -13.15
CA GLY A 51 9.32 -0.36 -13.62
C GLY A 51 8.60 -1.58 -14.19
N LEU A 52 7.34 -1.43 -14.61
CA LEU A 52 6.57 -2.49 -15.29
C LEU A 52 6.97 -2.65 -16.75
N ILE A 53 7.35 -1.54 -17.38
CA ILE A 53 7.77 -1.48 -18.78
C ILE A 53 9.01 -0.61 -18.95
N GLU A 54 9.79 -0.93 -19.96
CA GLU A 54 10.76 -0.03 -20.55
C GLU A 54 10.20 0.54 -21.85
N THR A 55 10.36 1.85 -22.05
CA THR A 55 9.87 2.54 -23.26
C THR A 55 11.06 3.09 -24.04
N SER A 56 11.17 2.70 -25.28
CA SER A 56 12.04 3.34 -26.26
C SER A 56 11.23 4.28 -27.16
N ARG A 57 11.88 4.84 -28.18
CA ARG A 57 11.19 5.69 -29.17
C ARG A 57 10.08 4.93 -29.89
N ASP A 58 10.34 3.70 -30.29
CA ASP A 58 9.51 2.93 -31.20
C ASP A 58 8.89 1.67 -30.58
N THR A 59 9.41 1.21 -29.44
CA THR A 59 8.97 -0.02 -28.76
C THR A 59 8.63 0.18 -27.30
N VAL A 60 7.79 -0.70 -26.80
CA VAL A 60 7.48 -0.87 -25.36
C VAL A 60 7.72 -2.32 -25.02
N GLU A 61 8.52 -2.55 -23.98
CA GLU A 61 8.93 -3.87 -23.52
C GLU A 61 8.51 -4.09 -22.07
N LEU A 62 8.15 -5.33 -21.71
CA LEU A 62 7.92 -5.69 -20.31
C LEU A 62 9.27 -5.69 -19.57
N ALA A 63 9.35 -4.97 -18.46
CA ALA A 63 10.50 -4.97 -17.57
C ALA A 63 10.37 -6.01 -16.43
N VAL A 64 9.22 -6.70 -16.34
CA VAL A 64 8.95 -7.77 -15.38
C VAL A 64 8.86 -9.12 -16.11
N PRO A 65 9.27 -10.23 -15.45
CA PRO A 65 9.33 -11.53 -16.11
C PRO A 65 7.97 -12.05 -16.59
N SER A 66 6.91 -11.73 -15.85
CA SER A 66 5.54 -12.13 -16.16
C SER A 66 4.56 -11.21 -15.47
N LEU A 67 3.33 -11.16 -15.98
CA LEU A 67 2.23 -10.45 -15.38
C LEU A 67 1.26 -11.43 -14.72
N PRO A 68 0.79 -11.14 -13.50
CA PRO A 68 -0.29 -11.91 -12.88
C PRO A 68 -1.57 -11.83 -13.72
N VAL A 69 -2.33 -12.93 -13.72
CA VAL A 69 -3.56 -13.06 -14.53
C VAL A 69 -4.72 -12.28 -13.89
N ASP A 70 -4.73 -12.19 -12.56
CA ASP A 70 -5.79 -11.55 -11.80
C ASP A 70 -5.37 -10.18 -11.24
N ILE A 71 -6.37 -9.37 -10.89
CA ILE A 71 -6.16 -8.02 -10.37
C ILE A 71 -5.44 -8.04 -9.02
N SER A 72 -5.67 -9.04 -8.20
CA SER A 72 -5.07 -9.16 -6.87
C SER A 72 -3.57 -9.41 -6.97
N GLY A 73 -3.16 -10.37 -7.79
CA GLY A 73 -1.76 -10.64 -8.07
C GLY A 73 -1.07 -9.44 -8.74
N PHE A 74 -1.78 -8.71 -9.61
CA PHE A 74 -1.23 -7.48 -10.20
C PHE A 74 -1.04 -6.37 -9.14
N ALA A 75 -1.96 -6.23 -8.20
CA ALA A 75 -1.79 -5.31 -7.07
C ALA A 75 -0.61 -5.71 -6.17
N ASP A 76 -0.35 -7.01 -5.99
CA ASP A 76 0.80 -7.52 -5.24
C ASP A 76 2.12 -7.24 -5.97
N LEU A 77 2.16 -7.42 -7.28
CA LEU A 77 3.30 -7.03 -8.10
C LEU A 77 3.59 -5.53 -8.00
N VAL A 78 2.57 -4.69 -8.16
CA VAL A 78 2.70 -3.22 -8.03
C VAL A 78 3.19 -2.83 -6.64
N HIS A 79 2.66 -3.44 -5.58
CA HIS A 79 3.13 -3.20 -4.23
C HIS A 79 4.62 -3.56 -4.06
N SER A 80 5.06 -4.69 -4.62
CA SER A 80 6.47 -5.11 -4.59
C SER A 80 7.37 -4.13 -5.34
N LEU A 81 6.93 -3.64 -6.49
CA LEU A 81 7.65 -2.63 -7.25
C LEU A 81 7.74 -1.29 -6.51
N LEU A 82 6.66 -0.86 -5.84
CA LEU A 82 6.68 0.34 -4.99
C LEU A 82 7.66 0.20 -3.82
N LEU A 83 7.77 -0.99 -3.22
CA LEU A 83 8.77 -1.27 -2.18
C LEU A 83 10.20 -1.21 -2.70
N ALA A 84 10.41 -1.61 -3.95
CA ALA A 84 11.73 -1.60 -4.60
C ALA A 84 12.14 -0.23 -5.16
N GLN A 85 11.22 0.77 -5.16
CA GLN A 85 11.52 2.10 -5.70
C GLN A 85 12.68 2.77 -4.98
N ALA A 86 13.58 3.37 -5.76
CA ALA A 86 14.65 4.17 -5.21
C ALA A 86 14.11 5.40 -4.48
N ASP A 87 14.74 5.78 -3.39
CA ASP A 87 14.39 6.93 -2.53
C ASP A 87 14.18 8.26 -3.29
N GLN A 88 14.71 8.38 -4.50
CA GLN A 88 14.60 9.59 -5.33
C GLN A 88 13.45 9.51 -6.35
N SER A 89 12.76 8.38 -6.47
CA SER A 89 11.59 8.23 -7.34
C SER A 89 10.38 8.98 -6.77
N SER A 90 9.58 9.62 -7.62
CA SER A 90 8.30 10.22 -7.21
C SER A 90 7.31 9.17 -6.69
N ASP A 91 7.44 7.93 -7.14
CA ASP A 91 6.55 6.84 -6.76
C ASP A 91 6.91 6.25 -5.38
N ALA A 92 8.16 6.45 -4.91
CA ALA A 92 8.54 6.15 -3.52
C ALA A 92 7.72 6.94 -2.50
N ASP A 93 7.18 8.12 -2.88
CA ASP A 93 6.31 8.92 -2.01
C ASP A 93 4.99 8.24 -1.69
N ILE A 94 4.53 7.27 -2.49
CA ILE A 94 3.25 6.58 -2.24
C ILE A 94 3.31 5.85 -0.90
N LEU A 95 4.35 5.06 -0.66
CA LEU A 95 4.50 4.30 0.58
C LEU A 95 5.07 5.16 1.73
N ASP A 96 5.91 6.17 1.45
CA ASP A 96 6.36 7.11 2.47
C ASP A 96 5.20 7.97 3.00
N ALA A 97 4.28 8.44 2.13
CA ALA A 97 3.05 9.11 2.53
C ALA A 97 2.14 8.16 3.34
N PHE A 98 2.07 6.88 2.97
CA PHE A 98 1.33 5.92 3.77
C PHE A 98 1.95 5.71 5.16
N ALA A 99 3.27 5.61 5.27
CA ALA A 99 3.95 5.57 6.57
C ALA A 99 3.65 6.81 7.42
N CYS A 100 3.64 8.02 6.81
CA CYS A 100 3.21 9.24 7.48
C CYS A 100 1.74 9.16 7.93
N ALA A 101 0.86 8.55 7.12
CA ALA A 101 -0.54 8.36 7.49
C ALA A 101 -0.71 7.38 8.67
N VAL A 102 0.10 6.33 8.74
CA VAL A 102 0.15 5.41 9.90
C VAL A 102 0.53 6.18 11.17
N VAL A 103 1.60 6.98 11.11
CA VAL A 103 2.05 7.79 12.25
C VAL A 103 0.99 8.82 12.66
N GLU A 104 0.35 9.49 11.70
CA GLU A 104 -0.72 10.46 12.00
C GLU A 104 -1.92 9.79 12.67
N THR A 105 -2.22 8.53 12.32
CA THR A 105 -3.24 7.72 12.99
C THR A 105 -2.89 7.51 14.48
N GLU A 106 -1.63 7.30 14.81
CA GLU A 106 -1.17 7.19 16.20
C GLU A 106 -1.28 8.53 16.94
N LEU A 107 -0.79 9.62 16.33
CA LEU A 107 -0.84 10.96 16.91
C LEU A 107 -2.26 11.42 17.21
N ARG A 108 -3.24 11.04 16.38
CA ARG A 108 -4.65 11.41 16.55
C ARG A 108 -5.46 10.38 17.32
N ALA A 109 -4.93 9.20 17.53
CA ALA A 109 -5.69 8.06 18.07
C ALA A 109 -7.00 7.77 17.28
N ASN A 110 -7.01 8.04 15.95
CA ASN A 110 -8.18 7.95 15.10
C ASN A 110 -7.81 7.39 13.72
N ARG A 111 -8.40 6.25 13.29
CA ARG A 111 -8.19 5.65 11.96
C ARG A 111 -9.00 6.32 10.84
N GLN A 112 -10.00 7.10 11.18
CA GLN A 112 -10.89 7.79 10.22
C GLN A 112 -10.45 9.23 9.92
N TRP A 113 -9.33 9.69 10.45
CA TRP A 113 -8.89 11.07 10.37
C TRP A 113 -8.80 11.62 8.93
N LEU A 114 -8.56 10.75 7.93
CA LEU A 114 -8.57 11.14 6.53
C LEU A 114 -9.93 11.68 6.08
N SER A 115 -11.02 11.06 6.51
CA SER A 115 -12.39 11.49 6.18
C SER A 115 -12.77 12.80 6.84
N ASP A 116 -12.11 13.16 7.95
CA ASP A 116 -12.36 14.39 8.70
C ASP A 116 -11.54 15.58 8.16
N ARG A 117 -10.79 15.39 7.07
CA ARG A 117 -9.87 16.39 6.52
C ARG A 117 -10.17 16.70 5.06
N THR A 118 -9.91 17.95 4.69
CA THR A 118 -9.91 18.34 3.28
C THR A 118 -8.64 17.87 2.58
N ALA A 119 -8.71 17.69 1.26
CA ALA A 119 -7.53 17.33 0.45
C ALA A 119 -6.37 18.33 0.62
N ALA A 120 -6.67 19.62 0.84
CA ALA A 120 -5.65 20.65 1.11
C ALA A 120 -4.95 20.39 2.45
N GLN A 121 -5.68 20.10 3.52
CA GLN A 121 -5.11 19.81 4.84
C GLN A 121 -4.24 18.55 4.82
N ILE A 122 -4.63 17.53 4.05
CA ILE A 122 -3.84 16.30 3.88
C ILE A 122 -2.59 16.59 3.05
N ALA A 123 -2.71 17.39 1.98
CA ALA A 123 -1.57 17.81 1.17
C ALA A 123 -0.53 18.61 1.98
N ASP A 124 -0.98 19.51 2.83
CA ASP A 124 -0.11 20.27 3.74
C ASP A 124 0.61 19.35 4.75
N LEU A 125 -0.10 18.37 5.30
CA LEU A 125 0.47 17.39 6.22
C LEU A 125 1.58 16.60 5.52
N PHE A 126 1.30 16.00 4.37
CA PHE A 126 2.28 15.17 3.66
C PHE A 126 3.46 16.00 3.12
N THR A 127 3.23 17.21 2.61
CA THR A 127 4.30 18.10 2.18
C THR A 127 5.33 18.36 3.29
N ARG A 128 4.88 18.49 4.55
CA ARG A 128 5.76 18.70 5.70
C ARG A 128 6.39 17.42 6.23
N SER A 129 5.73 16.28 6.05
CA SER A 129 6.10 15.01 6.69
C SER A 129 6.90 14.07 5.78
N LEU A 130 6.78 14.22 4.45
CA LEU A 130 7.53 13.42 3.49
C LEU A 130 9.04 13.71 3.54
N LYS A 131 9.84 12.71 3.15
CA LYS A 131 11.29 12.84 3.07
C LYS A 131 11.68 13.98 2.13
N PRO A 132 12.54 14.94 2.56
CA PRO A 132 13.03 16.00 1.69
C PRO A 132 13.81 15.44 0.49
N ARG A 133 13.55 15.98 -0.71
CA ARG A 133 14.33 15.68 -1.92
C ARG A 133 15.09 16.92 -2.37
N ALA A 134 16.30 16.72 -2.90
CA ALA A 134 17.20 17.81 -3.25
C ALA A 134 16.73 18.71 -4.42
N ILE A 135 15.78 18.23 -5.24
CA ILE A 135 15.42 18.85 -6.53
C ILE A 135 13.99 19.42 -6.53
N GLU A 136 13.17 19.14 -5.50
CA GLU A 136 11.76 19.57 -5.50
C GLU A 136 11.50 20.73 -4.55
N THR A 137 10.78 21.75 -5.05
CA THR A 137 10.17 22.76 -4.19
C THR A 137 9.04 22.13 -3.37
N ALA A 138 8.70 22.71 -2.21
CA ALA A 138 7.62 22.20 -1.34
C ALA A 138 6.29 22.01 -2.10
N ASP A 139 5.99 22.91 -3.05
CA ASP A 139 4.76 22.87 -3.87
C ASP A 139 4.73 21.71 -4.89
N GLN A 140 5.88 21.11 -5.20
CA GLN A 140 5.99 20.03 -6.18
C GLN A 140 5.83 18.63 -5.58
N ARG A 141 6.00 18.48 -4.25
CA ARG A 141 6.00 17.17 -3.59
C ARG A 141 4.64 16.54 -3.52
N TYR A 142 3.72 17.17 -2.84
CA TYR A 142 2.38 16.65 -2.62
C TYR A 142 1.39 17.81 -2.65
N ASN A 143 0.36 17.69 -3.49
CA ASN A 143 -0.68 18.70 -3.65
C ASN A 143 -2.07 18.01 -3.71
N THR A 144 -3.12 18.79 -3.79
CA THR A 144 -4.50 18.30 -3.82
C THR A 144 -4.79 17.38 -5.01
N SER A 145 -4.14 17.60 -6.16
CA SER A 145 -4.29 16.72 -7.34
C SER A 145 -3.64 15.36 -7.11
N ARG A 146 -2.45 15.33 -6.49
CA ARG A 146 -1.76 14.08 -6.12
C ARG A 146 -2.50 13.30 -5.05
N HIS A 147 -3.26 13.98 -4.16
CA HIS A 147 -4.04 13.31 -3.13
C HIS A 147 -5.05 12.31 -3.70
N ALA A 148 -5.84 12.70 -4.69
CA ALA A 148 -6.81 11.80 -5.32
C ALA A 148 -6.14 10.59 -5.99
N THR A 149 -4.98 10.81 -6.61
CA THR A 149 -4.18 9.73 -7.21
C THR A 149 -3.61 8.80 -6.14
N TRP A 150 -3.04 9.36 -5.07
CA TRP A 150 -2.52 8.60 -3.94
C TRP A 150 -3.60 7.72 -3.30
N MET A 151 -4.80 8.25 -3.07
CA MET A 151 -5.93 7.47 -2.54
C MET A 151 -6.25 6.24 -3.38
N ARG A 152 -6.23 6.38 -4.72
CA ARG A 152 -6.45 5.24 -5.64
C ARG A 152 -5.32 4.21 -5.57
N TRP A 153 -4.07 4.66 -5.45
CA TRP A 153 -2.93 3.76 -5.32
C TRP A 153 -2.98 2.95 -4.02
N VAL A 154 -3.21 3.61 -2.88
CA VAL A 154 -3.25 2.91 -1.59
C VAL A 154 -4.47 1.96 -1.49
N GLU A 155 -5.60 2.31 -2.12
CA GLU A 155 -6.75 1.41 -2.25
C GLU A 155 -6.41 0.20 -3.13
N PHE A 156 -5.81 0.44 -4.29
CA PHE A 156 -5.44 -0.62 -5.23
C PHE A 156 -4.48 -1.64 -4.63
N VAL A 157 -3.49 -1.20 -3.85
CA VAL A 157 -2.54 -2.10 -3.20
C VAL A 157 -3.01 -2.64 -1.84
N GLY A 158 -4.25 -2.38 -1.44
CA GLY A 158 -4.86 -2.94 -0.22
C GLY A 158 -4.47 -2.25 1.08
N LEU A 159 -4.18 -0.94 1.04
CA LEU A 159 -3.78 -0.13 2.20
C LEU A 159 -4.87 0.80 2.71
N ASN A 160 -6.03 0.82 2.09
CA ASN A 160 -7.21 1.48 2.60
C ASN A 160 -8.48 0.72 2.20
N GLN A 161 -9.58 1.06 2.85
CA GLN A 161 -10.89 0.51 2.55
C GLN A 161 -11.93 1.63 2.44
N SER A 162 -12.65 1.66 1.34
CA SER A 162 -13.82 2.53 1.18
C SER A 162 -15.04 1.83 1.79
N ILE A 163 -15.53 2.33 2.92
CA ILE A 163 -16.66 1.72 3.66
C ILE A 163 -18.00 2.37 3.34
N ALA A 164 -17.99 3.58 2.78
CA ALA A 164 -19.18 4.28 2.32
C ALA A 164 -18.78 5.38 1.32
N PRO A 165 -19.72 5.95 0.54
CA PRO A 165 -19.43 7.12 -0.28
C PRO A 165 -18.81 8.22 0.58
N ARG A 166 -17.58 8.62 0.26
CA ARG A 166 -16.77 9.65 0.97
C ARG A 166 -16.23 9.25 2.34
N THR A 167 -16.33 7.98 2.74
CA THR A 167 -15.74 7.51 4.00
C THR A 167 -14.65 6.49 3.68
N THR A 168 -13.41 6.90 3.87
CA THR A 168 -12.23 6.05 3.70
C THR A 168 -11.66 5.72 5.07
N LEU A 169 -11.47 4.45 5.32
CA LEU A 169 -10.79 3.94 6.49
C LEU A 169 -9.39 3.46 6.09
N LEU A 170 -8.37 3.99 6.73
CA LEU A 170 -7.05 3.38 6.63
C LEU A 170 -7.12 1.97 7.22
N SER A 171 -6.78 0.99 6.41
CA SER A 171 -6.76 -0.43 6.78
C SER A 171 -5.62 -1.12 6.07
N VAL A 172 -4.95 -2.02 6.76
CA VAL A 172 -3.89 -2.86 6.21
C VAL A 172 -4.28 -4.34 6.24
N THR A 173 -5.53 -4.65 6.59
CA THR A 173 -6.02 -6.02 6.77
C THR A 173 -5.87 -6.84 5.51
N ASP A 174 -6.35 -6.33 4.36
CA ASP A 174 -6.22 -7.01 3.07
C ASP A 174 -4.74 -7.17 2.65
N ARG A 175 -3.93 -6.13 2.80
CA ARG A 175 -2.50 -6.20 2.46
C ARG A 175 -1.76 -7.18 3.36
N LEU A 176 -2.03 -7.19 4.66
CA LEU A 176 -1.43 -8.12 5.61
C LEU A 176 -1.87 -9.56 5.30
N HIS A 177 -3.14 -9.79 5.02
CA HIS A 177 -3.66 -11.10 4.62
C HIS A 177 -2.91 -11.65 3.40
N ARG A 178 -2.81 -10.86 2.32
CA ARG A 178 -2.10 -11.27 1.10
C ARG A 178 -0.60 -11.53 1.37
N ALA A 179 0.03 -10.71 2.19
CA ALA A 179 1.43 -10.92 2.57
C ALA A 179 1.61 -12.21 3.39
N LEU A 180 0.71 -12.51 4.33
CA LEU A 180 0.70 -13.76 5.10
C LEU A 180 0.49 -14.98 4.19
N ARG A 181 -0.44 -14.90 3.25
CA ARG A 181 -0.69 -15.96 2.27
C ARG A 181 0.56 -16.30 1.45
N ALA A 182 1.32 -15.31 1.03
CA ALA A 182 2.55 -15.46 0.26
C ALA A 182 3.80 -15.75 1.11
N SER A 183 3.67 -15.81 2.45
CA SER A 183 4.81 -15.96 3.34
C SER A 183 5.25 -17.41 3.53
N ASP A 184 6.54 -17.59 3.87
CA ASP A 184 7.12 -18.87 4.32
C ASP A 184 6.98 -19.05 5.85
N LEU A 185 6.15 -18.25 6.53
CA LEU A 185 5.91 -18.41 7.96
C LEU A 185 5.23 -19.76 8.25
N PRO A 186 5.57 -20.41 9.38
CA PRO A 186 4.98 -21.72 9.70
C PRO A 186 3.46 -21.62 9.86
N ARG A 187 2.77 -22.61 9.28
CA ARG A 187 1.32 -22.77 9.38
C ARG A 187 0.99 -23.64 10.57
N ASP A 188 -0.12 -23.34 11.25
CA ASP A 188 -0.66 -24.10 12.38
C ASP A 188 0.29 -24.25 13.59
N GLU A 189 1.38 -23.51 13.59
CA GLU A 189 2.37 -23.45 14.67
C GLU A 189 2.38 -22.06 15.34
N ALA A 190 2.84 -22.01 16.60
CA ALA A 190 2.90 -20.79 17.38
C ALA A 190 4.12 -19.94 17.00
N ILE A 191 3.88 -18.74 16.52
CA ILE A 191 4.90 -17.73 16.22
C ILE A 191 4.93 -16.74 17.37
N VAL A 192 6.10 -16.52 17.98
CA VAL A 192 6.26 -15.52 19.05
C VAL A 192 6.06 -14.10 18.52
N PRO A 193 5.54 -13.16 19.34
CA PRO A 193 5.21 -11.81 18.89
C PRO A 193 6.36 -11.07 18.23
N ASP A 194 7.58 -11.16 18.77
CA ASP A 194 8.74 -10.47 18.20
C ASP A 194 9.12 -10.99 16.81
N ALA A 195 9.01 -12.30 16.56
CA ALA A 195 9.25 -12.87 15.24
C ALA A 195 8.19 -12.41 14.24
N MET A 196 6.91 -12.39 14.64
CA MET A 196 5.82 -11.88 13.80
C MET A 196 6.02 -10.39 13.47
N LEU A 197 6.35 -9.57 14.46
CA LEU A 197 6.59 -8.13 14.25
C LEU A 197 7.85 -7.85 13.43
N ALA A 198 8.89 -8.64 13.56
CA ALA A 198 10.08 -8.54 12.73
C ALA A 198 9.77 -8.89 11.27
N TRP A 199 8.97 -9.93 11.04
CA TRP A 199 8.50 -10.29 9.70
C TRP A 199 7.62 -9.17 9.11
N VAL A 200 6.66 -8.62 9.86
CA VAL A 200 5.84 -7.47 9.42
C VAL A 200 6.74 -6.30 9.05
N ALA A 201 7.70 -5.94 9.89
CA ALA A 201 8.62 -4.82 9.66
C ALA A 201 9.44 -4.96 8.38
N SER A 202 9.85 -6.18 8.04
CA SER A 202 10.62 -6.46 6.82
C SER A 202 9.76 -6.49 5.57
N THR A 203 8.54 -7.02 5.67
CA THR A 203 7.64 -7.23 4.52
C THR A 203 6.79 -5.99 4.23
N LEU A 204 6.35 -5.28 5.27
CA LEU A 204 5.50 -4.09 5.21
C LEU A 204 6.19 -2.94 5.97
N PRO A 205 7.27 -2.35 5.42
CA PRO A 205 8.18 -1.45 6.15
C PRO A 205 7.53 -0.11 6.59
N TYR A 206 6.33 0.18 6.15
CA TYR A 206 5.51 1.31 6.58
C TYR A 206 4.68 1.02 7.84
N LEU A 207 4.76 -0.20 8.41
CA LEU A 207 4.15 -0.59 9.68
C LEU A 207 5.18 -0.70 10.80
N ASP A 208 4.72 -1.03 11.99
CA ASP A 208 5.48 -1.12 13.24
C ASP A 208 6.89 -1.69 13.09
N LYS A 209 7.87 -1.02 13.67
CA LYS A 209 9.31 -1.34 13.60
C LYS A 209 9.91 -1.29 12.18
N GLY A 210 9.12 -1.10 11.12
CA GLY A 210 9.59 -1.01 9.75
C GLY A 210 10.34 0.29 9.44
N THR A 211 11.20 0.25 8.45
CA THR A 211 12.13 1.36 8.15
C THR A 211 11.41 2.65 7.73
N LEU A 212 10.34 2.55 6.93
CA LEU A 212 9.55 3.71 6.52
C LEU A 212 8.76 4.27 7.70
N PHE A 213 8.16 3.42 8.53
CA PHE A 213 7.44 3.83 9.72
C PHE A 213 8.35 4.59 10.70
N LEU A 214 9.51 4.04 11.01
CA LEU A 214 10.46 4.67 11.93
C LEU A 214 10.99 6.01 11.38
N ALA A 215 11.25 6.08 10.07
CA ALA A 215 11.66 7.31 9.43
C ALA A 215 10.57 8.39 9.46
N ALA A 216 9.31 8.02 9.16
CA ALA A 216 8.15 8.91 9.27
C ALA A 216 7.93 9.36 10.72
N ALA A 217 7.96 8.44 11.69
CA ALA A 217 7.83 8.74 13.11
C ALA A 217 8.86 9.77 13.57
N LYS A 218 10.12 9.59 13.19
CA LYS A 218 11.19 10.55 13.51
C LYS A 218 10.91 11.94 12.92
N ARG A 219 10.49 12.03 11.65
CA ARG A 219 10.19 13.31 10.99
C ARG A 219 8.99 14.03 11.63
N MET A 220 7.99 13.26 12.07
CA MET A 220 6.76 13.79 12.66
C MET A 220 6.84 13.96 14.20
N GLY A 221 8.01 13.71 14.81
CA GLY A 221 8.20 13.85 16.26
C GLY A 221 7.43 12.83 17.08
N HIS A 222 7.05 11.69 16.47
CA HIS A 222 6.37 10.61 17.16
C HIS A 222 7.38 9.61 17.76
N VAL A 223 7.21 9.28 19.03
CA VAL A 223 7.96 8.22 19.68
C VAL A 223 7.07 6.98 19.75
N PRO A 224 7.40 5.91 19.00
CA PRO A 224 6.62 4.68 19.05
C PRO A 224 6.50 4.15 20.48
N GLY A 225 5.29 3.82 20.88
CA GLY A 225 4.99 3.28 22.21
C GLY A 225 5.40 1.81 22.35
N THR A 226 5.02 1.21 23.48
CA THR A 226 5.20 -0.23 23.74
C THR A 226 4.09 -1.09 23.15
N SER A 227 3.00 -0.48 22.74
CA SER A 227 1.88 -1.15 22.06
C SER A 227 2.07 -1.12 20.54
N ILE A 228 1.55 -2.13 19.88
CA ILE A 228 1.44 -2.19 18.42
C ILE A 228 0.54 -1.04 17.94
N SER A 229 0.85 -0.46 16.77
CA SER A 229 0.08 0.65 16.19
C SER A 229 -1.40 0.29 16.00
N ARG A 230 -2.26 1.30 15.95
CA ARG A 230 -3.71 1.14 15.81
C ARG A 230 -4.09 0.43 14.51
N LEU A 231 -3.38 0.74 13.41
CA LEU A 231 -3.66 0.11 12.12
C LEU A 231 -3.29 -1.37 12.13
N LEU A 232 -2.09 -1.72 12.60
CA LEU A 232 -1.68 -3.12 12.68
C LEU A 232 -2.49 -3.87 13.74
N SER A 233 -2.81 -3.25 14.88
CA SER A 233 -3.67 -3.86 15.91
C SER A 233 -5.06 -4.20 15.38
N ALA A 234 -5.65 -3.31 14.59
CA ALA A 234 -6.95 -3.57 13.98
C ALA A 234 -6.85 -4.71 12.97
N ALA A 235 -5.87 -4.67 12.06
CA ALA A 235 -5.70 -5.73 11.07
C ALA A 235 -5.48 -7.12 11.71
N LEU A 236 -4.72 -7.20 12.81
CA LEU A 236 -4.53 -8.45 13.52
C LEU A 236 -5.82 -8.96 14.17
N ARG A 237 -6.68 -8.05 14.68
CA ARG A 237 -8.00 -8.43 15.21
C ARG A 237 -8.94 -8.90 14.09
N ASP A 238 -9.03 -8.12 13.01
CA ASP A 238 -9.86 -8.47 11.85
C ASP A 238 -9.49 -9.87 11.33
N LEU A 239 -8.20 -10.14 11.11
CA LEU A 239 -7.72 -11.45 10.66
C LEU A 239 -7.95 -12.57 11.68
N HIS A 240 -7.99 -12.25 12.97
CA HIS A 240 -8.34 -13.22 14.01
C HIS A 240 -9.84 -13.54 13.99
N GLU A 241 -10.70 -12.54 13.84
CA GLU A 241 -12.15 -12.70 13.73
C GLU A 241 -12.52 -13.47 12.46
N ASP A 242 -11.82 -13.22 11.35
CA ASP A 242 -11.97 -13.94 10.08
C ASP A 242 -11.39 -15.37 10.13
N GLY A 243 -10.73 -15.75 11.22
CA GLY A 243 -10.15 -17.09 11.39
C GLY A 243 -8.88 -17.33 10.55
N VAL A 244 -8.33 -16.30 9.91
CA VAL A 244 -7.08 -16.39 9.12
C VAL A 244 -5.86 -16.59 10.03
N ILE A 245 -5.88 -15.93 11.19
CA ILE A 245 -4.89 -16.14 12.24
C ILE A 245 -5.59 -16.39 13.57
N ARG A 246 -4.87 -16.93 14.55
CA ARG A 246 -5.32 -16.99 15.93
C ARG A 246 -4.34 -16.27 16.84
N LEU A 247 -4.80 -15.20 17.47
CA LEU A 247 -4.09 -14.52 18.52
C LEU A 247 -4.29 -15.30 19.82
N VAL A 248 -3.20 -15.78 20.42
CA VAL A 248 -3.25 -16.54 21.67
C VAL A 248 -3.12 -15.60 22.84
N ALA A 249 -4.15 -15.53 23.68
CA ALA A 249 -4.14 -14.68 24.87
C ALA A 249 -3.06 -15.14 25.87
N PRO A 250 -2.35 -14.21 26.56
CA PRO A 250 -1.38 -14.56 27.58
C PRO A 250 -2.05 -15.32 28.73
N ARG A 251 -1.37 -16.38 29.20
CA ARG A 251 -1.80 -17.12 30.40
C ARG A 251 -0.68 -17.12 31.43
N GLY A 252 -1.02 -16.80 32.69
CA GLY A 252 -0.07 -16.84 33.80
C GLY A 252 1.16 -15.96 33.56
N ASP A 253 2.34 -16.49 33.81
CA ASP A 253 3.63 -15.77 33.75
C ASP A 253 4.21 -15.70 32.31
N ALA A 254 3.39 -15.48 31.28
CA ALA A 254 3.88 -15.35 29.91
C ALA A 254 4.95 -14.24 29.81
N GLN A 255 6.19 -14.62 29.46
CA GLN A 255 7.35 -13.71 29.48
C GLN A 255 7.35 -12.70 28.31
N VAL A 256 6.75 -13.06 27.17
CA VAL A 256 6.72 -12.20 25.97
C VAL A 256 5.27 -11.94 25.60
N VAL A 257 4.84 -10.69 25.73
CA VAL A 257 3.48 -10.27 25.44
C VAL A 257 3.50 -9.04 24.55
N ALA A 258 2.87 -9.13 23.39
CA ALA A 258 2.61 -7.96 22.57
C ALA A 258 1.27 -7.34 22.96
N LYS A 259 1.26 -6.03 23.19
CA LYS A 259 0.07 -5.25 23.51
C LYS A 259 -0.49 -4.64 22.24
N LEU A 260 -1.77 -4.82 22.00
CA LEU A 260 -2.50 -4.16 20.93
C LEU A 260 -2.90 -2.75 21.37
N ALA A 261 -3.03 -1.83 20.42
CA ALA A 261 -3.59 -0.51 20.70
C ALA A 261 -4.99 -0.64 21.32
N SER A 262 -5.31 0.26 22.24
CA SER A 262 -6.60 0.25 22.94
C SER A 262 -7.74 0.44 21.93
N ASP A 263 -8.75 -0.42 22.06
CA ASP A 263 -10.01 -0.34 21.36
C ASP A 263 -11.11 -0.70 22.36
N THR A 264 -12.13 0.13 22.46
CA THR A 264 -13.20 0.01 23.48
C THR A 264 -14.06 -1.24 23.29
N PHE A 265 -14.13 -1.74 22.06
CA PHE A 265 -14.99 -2.86 21.69
C PHE A 265 -14.22 -4.18 21.43
N ALA A 266 -12.91 -4.16 21.61
CA ALA A 266 -12.09 -5.33 21.31
C ALA A 266 -12.01 -6.29 22.52
N ASP A 267 -12.20 -7.59 22.26
CA ASP A 267 -12.05 -8.65 23.27
C ASP A 267 -10.58 -8.99 23.52
N ILE A 268 -9.70 -8.77 22.52
CA ILE A 268 -8.29 -9.09 22.61
C ILE A 268 -7.45 -7.82 22.72
N HIS A 269 -6.77 -7.68 23.86
CA HIS A 269 -5.91 -6.54 24.17
C HIS A 269 -4.41 -6.86 24.07
N ALA A 270 -4.05 -8.14 24.13
CA ALA A 270 -2.67 -8.60 24.09
C ALA A 270 -2.61 -10.07 23.64
N PHE A 271 -1.47 -10.49 23.11
CA PHE A 271 -1.22 -11.87 22.73
C PHE A 271 0.23 -12.26 23.03
N ASN A 272 0.48 -13.54 23.26
CA ASN A 272 1.82 -14.11 23.43
C ASN A 272 2.24 -15.04 22.29
N ALA A 273 1.35 -15.33 21.36
CA ALA A 273 1.64 -16.04 20.12
C ALA A 273 0.62 -15.70 19.04
N VAL A 274 1.03 -15.85 17.80
CA VAL A 274 0.18 -15.83 16.60
C VAL A 274 0.26 -17.20 15.94
N ILE A 275 -0.86 -17.76 15.55
CA ILE A 275 -0.92 -19.03 14.79
C ILE A 275 -1.61 -18.73 13.48
N LEU A 276 -0.94 -19.02 12.37
CA LEU A 276 -1.49 -18.87 11.02
C LEU A 276 -2.33 -20.10 10.69
N ASN A 277 -3.59 -19.91 10.28
CA ASN A 277 -4.45 -21.00 9.86
C ASN A 277 -4.14 -21.39 8.42
N GLY A 278 -3.46 -22.52 8.21
CA GLY A 278 -3.07 -23.00 6.89
C GLY A 278 -4.27 -23.15 5.95
N SER A 279 -5.35 -23.77 6.39
CA SER A 279 -6.55 -23.99 5.56
C SER A 279 -7.25 -22.68 5.13
N ALA A 280 -7.23 -21.66 5.96
CA ALA A 280 -7.84 -20.36 5.64
C ALA A 280 -6.95 -19.50 4.72
N LEU A 281 -5.63 -19.69 4.76
CA LEU A 281 -4.69 -18.96 3.89
C LEU A 281 -4.58 -19.58 2.50
N ASP A 282 -4.89 -20.87 2.35
CA ASP A 282 -4.83 -21.59 1.07
C ASP A 282 -6.15 -21.52 0.28
N ALA A 283 -7.24 -21.06 0.91
CA ALA A 283 -8.55 -20.86 0.29
C ALA A 283 -8.59 -19.57 -0.54
#